data_1518f7f9bd1b2bf9b79959e165ac28a8
#
_entry.id   1518f7f9bd1b2bf9b79959e165ac28a8
#
_cell.length_a   1.000
_cell.length_b   1.000
_cell.length_c   1.000
_cell.angle_alpha   90.00
_cell.angle_beta   90.00
_cell.angle_gamma   90.00
#
_symmetry.space_group_name_H-M   'P 1'
#
loop_
_entity.id
_entity.type
_entity.pdbx_description
1 polymer ?
#
loop_
_entity_poly.entity_id
_entity_poly.type
_entity_poly.pdbx_seq_one_letter_code
_entity_poly.pdbx_strand_id
1 'polypeptide(L)'
;FYSSIVPQLYKYVFTQSRSFMTEALNEHEQMLRMRGRPKILLARNYEEAMELYNKFQKNMLGVITDVSFSQNGIKNKDAGINLCRNIRSVDKLIPLIVESTDSNNKIGADEVKAGFINKLSSTFNLDLREKITNNFGFGDFVFINPETDEVEVRVKNLRGLQESIFTVSDASLYYHVSRNNISRWLYSRAMFPLAEFLKNIRVPDYNQTDLLKVREIIFDAIVNYRKIKNRGVVAVFQRDRF
;
A
#
# COMPACT_ATOMS: atom_id res chain seq x y z
N PHE A 1 -16.42 -18.22 7.15
CA PHE A 1 -15.82 -16.89 7.32
C PHE A 1 -15.17 -16.40 6.01
N TYR A 2 -14.21 -17.11 5.41
CA TYR A 2 -13.56 -16.70 4.17
C TYR A 2 -14.51 -16.59 2.98
N SER A 3 -15.52 -17.42 2.88
CA SER A 3 -16.53 -17.37 1.81
C SER A 3 -17.31 -16.05 1.79
N SER A 4 -17.43 -15.37 2.91
CA SER A 4 -18.11 -14.07 3.01
C SER A 4 -17.16 -12.87 2.86
N ILE A 5 -15.92 -12.99 3.33
CA ILE A 5 -14.95 -11.88 3.34
C ILE A 5 -14.26 -11.72 1.98
N VAL A 6 -13.82 -12.80 1.36
CA VAL A 6 -13.08 -12.73 0.09
C VAL A 6 -13.87 -11.99 -1.00
N PRO A 7 -15.17 -12.26 -1.22
CA PRO A 7 -15.97 -11.50 -2.18
C PRO A 7 -16.07 -10.01 -1.83
N GLN A 8 -16.18 -9.67 -0.54
CA GLN A 8 -16.24 -8.27 -0.10
C GLN A 8 -14.91 -7.54 -0.32
N LEU A 9 -13.78 -8.18 0.02
CA LEU A 9 -12.44 -7.68 -0.24
C LEU A 9 -12.23 -7.47 -1.74
N TYR A 10 -12.62 -8.46 -2.57
CA TYR A 10 -12.52 -8.35 -4.02
C TYR A 10 -13.34 -7.17 -4.55
N LYS A 11 -14.60 -7.05 -4.12
CA LYS A 11 -15.48 -5.93 -4.50
C LYS A 11 -14.87 -4.59 -4.09
N TYR A 12 -14.32 -4.51 -2.87
CA TYR A 12 -13.70 -3.29 -2.36
C TYR A 12 -12.45 -2.91 -3.18
N VAL A 13 -11.50 -3.82 -3.33
CA VAL A 13 -10.26 -3.61 -4.11
C VAL A 13 -10.59 -3.25 -5.56
N PHE A 14 -11.56 -3.92 -6.16
CA PHE A 14 -12.01 -3.64 -7.53
C PHE A 14 -12.61 -2.24 -7.66
N THR A 15 -13.47 -1.84 -6.73
CA THR A 15 -14.12 -0.52 -6.73
C THR A 15 -13.08 0.59 -6.56
N GLN A 16 -12.12 0.41 -5.63
CA GLN A 16 -11.05 1.39 -5.44
C GLN A 16 -10.13 1.48 -6.67
N SER A 17 -9.74 0.35 -7.23
CA SER A 17 -8.92 0.34 -8.44
C SER A 17 -9.63 1.03 -9.61
N ARG A 18 -10.95 0.87 -9.72
CA ARG A 18 -11.76 1.54 -10.75
C ARG A 18 -11.82 3.05 -10.55
N SER A 19 -11.91 3.54 -9.31
CA SER A 19 -11.92 4.98 -9.04
C SER A 19 -10.60 5.66 -9.47
N PHE A 20 -9.47 4.96 -9.38
CA PHE A 20 -8.18 5.48 -9.85
C PHE A 20 -8.04 5.56 -11.37
N MET A 21 -8.91 4.87 -12.12
CA MET A 21 -8.90 4.94 -13.58
C MET A 21 -9.44 6.26 -14.11
N THR A 22 -10.30 6.95 -13.33
CA THR A 22 -10.79 8.29 -13.71
C THR A 22 -9.68 9.34 -13.77
N GLU A 23 -8.53 9.05 -13.14
CA GLU A 23 -7.34 9.90 -13.20
C GLU A 23 -6.45 9.60 -14.43
N ALA A 24 -6.77 8.57 -15.21
CA ALA A 24 -6.01 8.20 -16.39
C ALA A 24 -6.30 9.15 -17.56
N LEU A 25 -5.24 9.55 -18.27
CA LEU A 25 -5.31 10.56 -19.31
C LEU A 25 -5.94 10.06 -20.62
N ASN A 26 -5.92 8.74 -20.85
CA ASN A 26 -6.46 8.11 -22.06
C ASN A 26 -6.84 6.65 -21.85
N GLU A 27 -7.55 6.05 -22.82
CA GLU A 27 -8.00 4.66 -22.77
C GLU A 27 -6.87 3.64 -22.65
N HIS A 28 -5.74 3.90 -23.29
CA HIS A 28 -4.57 3.02 -23.21
C HIS A 28 -4.04 2.96 -21.77
N GLU A 29 -3.91 4.11 -21.11
CA GLU A 29 -3.51 4.17 -19.70
C GLU A 29 -4.53 3.52 -18.79
N GLN A 30 -5.84 3.71 -19.06
CA GLN A 30 -6.90 3.03 -18.34
C GLN A 30 -6.76 1.50 -18.44
N MET A 31 -6.52 0.97 -19.63
CA MET A 31 -6.29 -0.46 -19.83
C MET A 31 -5.05 -0.98 -19.10
N LEU A 32 -3.94 -0.23 -19.11
CA LEU A 32 -2.73 -0.59 -18.38
C LEU A 32 -2.98 -0.63 -16.86
N ARG A 33 -3.68 0.36 -16.33
CA ARG A 33 -4.05 0.41 -14.90
C ARG A 33 -5.02 -0.72 -14.53
N MET A 34 -5.96 -1.08 -15.40
CA MET A 34 -6.84 -2.24 -15.21
C MET A 34 -6.07 -3.56 -15.12
N ARG A 35 -5.07 -3.76 -15.96
CA ARG A 35 -4.21 -4.95 -15.91
C ARG A 35 -3.34 -4.98 -14.67
N GLY A 36 -2.86 -3.81 -14.23
CA GLY A 36 -2.03 -3.62 -13.03
C GLY A 36 -2.80 -3.59 -11.71
N ARG A 37 -4.12 -3.78 -11.72
CA ARG A 37 -4.91 -3.76 -10.47
C ARG A 37 -4.42 -4.81 -9.48
N PRO A 38 -4.45 -4.52 -8.19
CA PRO A 38 -4.12 -5.47 -7.15
C PRO A 38 -4.97 -6.73 -7.22
N LYS A 39 -4.34 -7.87 -6.96
CA LYS A 39 -4.99 -9.19 -6.92
C LYS A 39 -4.96 -9.72 -5.50
N ILE A 40 -5.98 -10.48 -5.14
CA ILE A 40 -6.03 -11.20 -3.87
C ILE A 40 -5.48 -12.60 -4.12
N LEU A 41 -4.43 -12.95 -3.37
CA LEU A 41 -3.89 -14.29 -3.29
C LEU A 41 -4.42 -14.94 -2.02
N LEU A 42 -5.00 -16.12 -2.13
CA LEU A 42 -5.58 -16.84 -1.01
C LEU A 42 -4.69 -18.04 -0.65
N ALA A 43 -4.22 -18.08 0.58
CA ALA A 43 -3.53 -19.21 1.17
C ALA A 43 -4.42 -19.93 2.18
N ARG A 44 -4.37 -21.24 2.24
CA ARG A 44 -5.19 -22.08 3.13
C ARG A 44 -4.45 -22.60 4.35
N ASN A 45 -3.12 -22.58 4.29
CA ASN A 45 -2.22 -23.02 5.33
C ASN A 45 -0.96 -22.14 5.37
N TYR A 46 -0.13 -22.39 6.37
CA TYR A 46 1.10 -21.63 6.60
C TYR A 46 2.11 -21.74 5.46
N GLU A 47 2.31 -22.94 4.95
CA GLU A 47 3.29 -23.26 3.91
C GLU A 47 2.93 -22.55 2.60
N GLU A 48 1.67 -22.65 2.20
CA GLU A 48 1.15 -21.94 1.02
C GLU A 48 1.27 -20.41 1.17
N ALA A 49 0.99 -19.87 2.37
CA ALA A 49 1.13 -18.46 2.64
C ALA A 49 2.59 -17.98 2.50
N MET A 50 3.54 -18.74 3.03
CA MET A 50 4.97 -18.44 2.90
C MET A 50 5.48 -18.59 1.47
N GLU A 51 5.01 -19.61 0.73
CA GLU A 51 5.34 -19.77 -0.69
C GLU A 51 4.86 -18.56 -1.51
N LEU A 52 3.60 -18.17 -1.35
CA LEU A 52 3.03 -17.01 -2.03
C LEU A 52 3.77 -15.71 -1.64
N TYR A 53 4.07 -15.55 -0.35
CA TYR A 53 4.84 -14.39 0.11
C TYR A 53 6.22 -14.35 -0.55
N ASN A 54 6.99 -15.43 -0.49
CA ASN A 54 8.34 -15.50 -1.07
C ASN A 54 8.33 -15.21 -2.58
N LYS A 55 7.32 -15.73 -3.29
CA LYS A 55 7.17 -15.55 -4.73
C LYS A 55 6.83 -14.12 -5.12
N PHE A 56 5.98 -13.44 -4.35
CA PHE A 56 5.40 -12.15 -4.72
C PHE A 56 5.77 -10.98 -3.80
N GLN A 57 6.68 -11.18 -2.83
CA GLN A 57 7.02 -10.17 -1.81
C GLN A 57 7.33 -8.77 -2.36
N LYS A 58 8.01 -8.70 -3.52
CA LYS A 58 8.38 -7.41 -4.14
C LYS A 58 7.18 -6.55 -4.54
N ASN A 59 6.06 -7.19 -4.88
CA ASN A 59 4.84 -6.55 -5.39
C ASN A 59 3.65 -6.66 -4.42
N MET A 60 3.91 -7.10 -3.18
CA MET A 60 2.85 -7.29 -2.19
C MET A 60 2.51 -5.97 -1.49
N LEU A 61 1.23 -5.60 -1.49
CA LEU A 61 0.75 -4.39 -0.81
C LEU A 61 0.56 -4.60 0.69
N GLY A 62 0.24 -5.82 1.10
CA GLY A 62 0.04 -6.20 2.49
C GLY A 62 -0.48 -7.61 2.64
N VAL A 63 -0.56 -8.08 3.88
CA VAL A 63 -1.04 -9.43 4.24
C VAL A 63 -2.14 -9.31 5.27
N ILE A 64 -3.21 -10.08 5.06
CA ILE A 64 -4.31 -10.26 6.03
C ILE A 64 -4.30 -11.73 6.43
N THR A 65 -4.25 -12.02 7.71
CA THR A 65 -4.17 -13.39 8.22
C THR A 65 -5.09 -13.61 9.42
N ASP A 66 -5.64 -14.81 9.48
CA ASP A 66 -6.21 -15.34 10.74
C ASP A 66 -5.07 -15.67 11.72
N VAL A 67 -5.35 -15.74 12.99
CA VAL A 67 -4.39 -16.19 14.01
C VAL A 67 -4.20 -17.69 13.95
N SER A 68 -5.28 -18.46 13.79
CA SER A 68 -5.28 -19.93 13.94
C SER A 68 -5.62 -20.64 12.63
N PHE A 69 -4.64 -21.35 12.06
CA PHE A 69 -4.83 -22.20 10.89
C PHE A 69 -3.80 -23.34 10.85
N SER A 70 -3.82 -24.16 9.80
CA SER A 70 -2.93 -25.32 9.67
C SER A 70 -1.48 -24.88 9.40
N GLN A 71 -0.55 -25.49 10.15
CA GLN A 71 0.89 -25.41 9.96
C GLN A 71 1.44 -26.82 10.11
N ASN A 72 2.19 -27.32 9.11
CA ASN A 72 2.67 -28.70 9.04
C ASN A 72 1.56 -29.75 9.17
N GLY A 73 0.39 -29.47 8.59
CA GLY A 73 -0.77 -30.35 8.65
C GLY A 73 -1.54 -30.35 9.99
N ILE A 74 -1.06 -29.62 11.00
CA ILE A 74 -1.65 -29.55 12.34
C ILE A 74 -2.19 -28.14 12.59
N LYS A 75 -3.36 -28.05 13.22
CA LYS A 75 -3.92 -26.74 13.61
C LYS A 75 -3.04 -26.07 14.66
N ASN A 76 -2.45 -24.94 14.33
CA ASN A 76 -1.65 -24.13 15.23
C ASN A 76 -2.41 -22.85 15.61
N LYS A 77 -2.51 -22.56 16.91
CA LYS A 77 -3.24 -21.41 17.44
C LYS A 77 -2.52 -20.08 17.17
N ASP A 78 -1.22 -20.12 16.93
CA ASP A 78 -0.36 -18.94 16.73
C ASP A 78 0.20 -18.86 15.30
N ALA A 79 -0.33 -19.66 14.37
CA ALA A 79 0.17 -19.74 13.00
C ALA A 79 0.24 -18.37 12.30
N GLY A 80 -0.78 -17.53 12.48
CA GLY A 80 -0.83 -16.20 11.89
C GLY A 80 0.18 -15.22 12.49
N ILE A 81 0.39 -15.29 13.81
CA ILE A 81 1.42 -14.47 14.48
C ILE A 81 2.82 -14.93 14.04
N ASN A 82 3.05 -16.24 13.92
CA ASN A 82 4.29 -16.80 13.43
C ASN A 82 4.54 -16.41 11.97
N LEU A 83 3.51 -16.43 11.13
CA LEU A 83 3.58 -15.95 9.75
C LEU A 83 4.00 -14.47 9.72
N CYS A 84 3.33 -13.62 10.50
CA CYS A 84 3.66 -12.21 10.60
C CYS A 84 5.10 -11.99 11.11
N ARG A 85 5.55 -12.77 12.08
CA ARG A 85 6.92 -12.68 12.62
C ARG A 85 7.97 -13.03 11.55
N ASN A 86 7.73 -14.10 10.77
CA ASN A 86 8.62 -14.49 9.69
C ASN A 86 8.63 -13.45 8.55
N ILE A 87 7.48 -12.93 8.16
CA ILE A 87 7.40 -11.86 7.16
C ILE A 87 8.14 -10.61 7.67
N ARG A 88 7.94 -10.24 8.94
CA ARG A 88 8.56 -9.05 9.54
C ARG A 88 10.08 -9.14 9.68
N SER A 89 10.64 -10.35 9.75
CA SER A 89 12.09 -10.56 9.74
C SER A 89 12.74 -10.21 8.40
N VAL A 90 11.98 -10.35 7.30
CA VAL A 90 12.42 -10.06 5.93
C VAL A 90 12.01 -8.65 5.49
N ASP A 91 10.75 -8.27 5.74
CA ASP A 91 10.20 -6.96 5.40
C ASP A 91 9.63 -6.28 6.65
N LYS A 92 10.39 -5.32 7.16
CA LYS A 92 10.00 -4.55 8.37
C LYS A 92 8.83 -3.60 8.14
N LEU A 93 8.48 -3.30 6.89
CA LEU A 93 7.57 -2.21 6.53
C LEU A 93 6.26 -2.66 5.89
N ILE A 94 6.16 -3.92 5.43
CA ILE A 94 4.93 -4.40 4.81
C ILE A 94 3.75 -4.31 5.80
N PRO A 95 2.59 -3.79 5.39
CA PRO A 95 1.40 -3.80 6.25
C PRO A 95 0.92 -5.22 6.51
N LEU A 96 0.70 -5.52 7.78
CA LEU A 96 0.13 -6.78 8.25
C LEU A 96 -1.15 -6.48 9.00
N ILE A 97 -2.19 -7.28 8.77
CA ILE A 97 -3.46 -7.25 9.49
C ILE A 97 -3.73 -8.65 10.03
N VAL A 98 -3.95 -8.75 11.31
CA VAL A 98 -4.30 -9.99 12.01
C VAL A 98 -5.76 -9.94 12.41
N GLU A 99 -6.50 -11.01 12.11
CA GLU A 99 -7.90 -11.17 12.46
C GLU A 99 -8.07 -12.27 13.50
N SER A 100 -8.89 -12.05 14.51
CA SER A 100 -9.22 -13.06 15.50
C SER A 100 -10.60 -12.87 16.11
N THR A 101 -11.19 -13.95 16.63
CA THR A 101 -12.38 -13.89 17.50
C THR A 101 -12.00 -13.60 18.95
N ASP A 102 -10.75 -13.87 19.34
CA ASP A 102 -10.22 -13.62 20.66
C ASP A 102 -9.43 -12.31 20.69
N SER A 103 -9.90 -11.35 21.50
CA SER A 103 -9.27 -10.04 21.65
C SER A 103 -7.88 -10.10 22.30
N ASN A 104 -7.55 -11.16 23.04
CA ASN A 104 -6.23 -11.33 23.66
C ASN A 104 -5.12 -11.47 22.59
N ASN A 105 -5.47 -11.94 21.40
CA ASN A 105 -4.52 -12.04 20.27
C ASN A 105 -4.04 -10.68 19.75
N LYS A 106 -4.63 -9.58 20.22
CA LYS A 106 -4.14 -8.23 19.94
C LYS A 106 -2.70 -8.03 20.46
N ILE A 107 -2.36 -8.62 21.61
CA ILE A 107 -1.00 -8.54 22.18
C ILE A 107 0.02 -9.09 21.18
N GLY A 108 -0.22 -10.30 20.65
CA GLY A 108 0.68 -10.88 19.64
C GLY A 108 0.72 -10.11 18.32
N ALA A 109 -0.40 -9.50 17.91
CA ALA A 109 -0.42 -8.62 16.75
C ALA A 109 0.41 -7.35 16.96
N ASP A 110 0.33 -6.73 18.15
CA ASP A 110 1.10 -5.53 18.50
C ASP A 110 2.61 -5.83 18.56
N GLU A 111 3.02 -7.01 19.06
CA GLU A 111 4.44 -7.45 19.07
C GLU A 111 5.05 -7.50 17.67
N VAL A 112 4.28 -7.95 16.67
CA VAL A 112 4.72 -8.01 15.27
C VAL A 112 4.40 -6.75 14.48
N LYS A 113 3.91 -5.71 15.16
CA LYS A 113 3.48 -4.42 14.55
C LYS A 113 2.45 -4.64 13.43
N ALA A 114 1.48 -5.50 13.66
CA ALA A 114 0.35 -5.75 12.78
C ALA A 114 -0.90 -5.03 13.30
N GLY A 115 -1.75 -4.56 12.38
CA GLY A 115 -3.09 -4.11 12.74
C GLY A 115 -3.93 -5.29 13.22
N PHE A 116 -4.73 -5.10 14.28
CA PHE A 116 -5.64 -6.14 14.78
C PHE A 116 -7.09 -5.81 14.45
N ILE A 117 -7.88 -6.83 14.10
CA ILE A 117 -9.33 -6.72 13.90
C ILE A 117 -10.03 -7.87 14.63
N ASN A 118 -11.00 -7.52 15.45
CA ASN A 118 -11.84 -8.54 16.09
C ASN A 118 -12.96 -8.98 15.14
N LYS A 119 -13.02 -10.27 14.80
CA LYS A 119 -14.02 -10.87 13.90
C LYS A 119 -15.46 -10.80 14.44
N LEU A 120 -15.62 -10.68 15.75
CA LEU A 120 -16.92 -10.58 16.41
C LEU A 120 -17.41 -9.14 16.54
N SER A 121 -16.60 -8.15 16.13
CA SER A 121 -17.00 -6.75 16.16
C SER A 121 -18.16 -6.51 15.19
N SER A 122 -19.16 -5.74 15.64
CA SER A 122 -20.24 -5.26 14.77
C SER A 122 -19.71 -4.33 13.66
N THR A 123 -18.54 -3.74 13.85
CA THR A 123 -17.84 -2.84 12.90
C THR A 123 -16.79 -3.56 12.04
N PHE A 124 -16.69 -4.90 12.13
CA PHE A 124 -15.64 -5.69 11.46
C PHE A 124 -15.37 -5.27 10.00
N ASN A 125 -16.43 -5.18 9.19
CA ASN A 125 -16.31 -4.82 7.78
C ASN A 125 -15.83 -3.38 7.57
N LEU A 126 -16.22 -2.48 8.46
CA LEU A 126 -15.82 -1.08 8.45
C LEU A 126 -14.33 -0.98 8.81
N ASP A 127 -13.94 -1.63 9.90
CA ASP A 127 -12.56 -1.65 10.41
C ASP A 127 -11.59 -2.26 9.39
N LEU A 128 -12.00 -3.36 8.75
CA LEU A 128 -11.22 -4.00 7.70
C LEU A 128 -11.04 -3.08 6.50
N ARG A 129 -12.11 -2.44 6.04
CA ARG A 129 -12.07 -1.49 4.93
C ARG A 129 -11.19 -0.30 5.27
N GLU A 130 -11.30 0.25 6.46
CA GLU A 130 -10.48 1.37 6.92
C GLU A 130 -9.00 1.01 6.96
N LYS A 131 -8.65 -0.13 7.54
CA LYS A 131 -7.25 -0.61 7.59
C LYS A 131 -6.68 -0.87 6.21
N ILE A 132 -7.43 -1.44 5.29
CA ILE A 132 -6.98 -1.64 3.90
C ILE A 132 -6.80 -0.28 3.21
N THR A 133 -7.74 0.64 3.38
CA THR A 133 -7.66 1.98 2.81
C THR A 133 -6.39 2.70 3.26
N ASN A 134 -6.14 2.72 4.57
CA ASN A 134 -5.07 3.49 5.16
C ASN A 134 -3.70 2.80 5.04
N ASN A 135 -3.65 1.47 5.26
CA ASN A 135 -2.37 0.76 5.34
C ASN A 135 -1.89 0.22 3.99
N PHE A 136 -2.81 -0.19 3.09
CA PHE A 136 -2.43 -0.75 1.79
C PHE A 136 -2.41 0.31 0.66
N GLY A 137 -2.62 1.57 1.01
CA GLY A 137 -2.49 2.70 0.10
C GLY A 137 -3.69 2.95 -0.82
N PHE A 138 -4.88 2.38 -0.55
CA PHE A 138 -6.07 2.60 -1.37
C PHE A 138 -6.79 3.91 -1.10
N GLY A 139 -6.56 4.55 0.03
CA GLY A 139 -7.13 5.87 0.37
C GLY A 139 -6.31 7.03 -0.16
N ASP A 140 -6.72 8.25 0.24
CA ASP A 140 -5.88 9.43 0.08
C ASP A 140 -4.54 9.20 0.75
N PHE A 141 -3.47 9.77 0.19
CA PHE A 141 -2.21 9.78 0.90
C PHE A 141 -2.27 10.87 1.97
N VAL A 142 -1.98 10.48 3.20
CA VAL A 142 -2.06 11.39 4.35
C VAL A 142 -0.65 11.63 4.87
N PHE A 143 -0.16 12.85 4.74
CA PHE A 143 1.05 13.29 5.42
C PHE A 143 0.73 13.53 6.89
N ILE A 144 1.37 12.78 7.76
CA ILE A 144 1.24 12.87 9.22
C ILE A 144 2.57 13.32 9.78
N ASN A 145 2.53 14.30 10.67
CA ASN A 145 3.70 14.66 11.47
C ASN A 145 3.87 13.62 12.58
N PRO A 146 4.99 12.85 12.61
CA PRO A 146 5.18 11.79 13.59
C PRO A 146 5.46 12.30 15.01
N GLU A 147 5.75 13.59 15.18
CA GLU A 147 6.05 14.22 16.48
C GLU A 147 4.77 14.71 17.16
N THR A 148 3.79 15.21 16.38
CA THR A 148 2.51 15.74 16.88
C THR A 148 1.32 14.82 16.64
N ASP A 149 1.49 13.79 15.80
CA ASP A 149 0.44 12.90 15.30
C ASP A 149 -0.67 13.63 14.51
N GLU A 150 -0.37 14.85 14.04
CA GLU A 150 -1.32 15.68 13.29
C GLU A 150 -1.22 15.41 11.79
N VAL A 151 -2.38 15.51 11.14
CA VAL A 151 -2.47 15.46 9.67
C VAL A 151 -2.09 16.80 9.09
N GLU A 152 -0.98 16.87 8.37
CA GLU A 152 -0.54 18.09 7.68
C GLU A 152 -1.27 18.31 6.36
N VAL A 153 -1.34 17.27 5.52
CA VAL A 153 -1.93 17.35 4.18
C VAL A 153 -2.57 16.02 3.78
N ARG A 154 -3.72 16.09 3.10
CA ARG A 154 -4.37 14.95 2.42
C ARG A 154 -4.24 15.10 0.92
N VAL A 155 -3.66 14.10 0.27
CA VAL A 155 -3.34 14.08 -1.15
C VAL A 155 -4.20 13.04 -1.85
N LYS A 156 -5.03 13.47 -2.80
CA LYS A 156 -5.94 12.58 -3.53
C LYS A 156 -5.31 11.97 -4.79
N ASN A 157 -4.43 12.70 -5.44
CA ASN A 157 -3.87 12.34 -6.75
C ASN A 157 -2.39 12.76 -6.88
N LEU A 158 -1.78 12.38 -8.00
CA LEU A 158 -0.36 12.65 -8.25
C LEU A 158 -0.01 14.14 -8.31
N ARG A 159 -0.96 14.98 -8.78
CA ARG A 159 -0.77 16.43 -8.80
C ARG A 159 -0.71 17.00 -7.39
N GLY A 160 -1.64 16.59 -6.53
CA GLY A 160 -1.63 16.99 -5.12
C GLY A 160 -0.35 16.54 -4.40
N LEU A 161 0.18 15.33 -4.71
CA LEU A 161 1.46 14.88 -4.18
C LEU A 161 2.60 15.81 -4.62
N GLN A 162 2.65 16.17 -5.89
CA GLN A 162 3.65 17.09 -6.43
C GLN A 162 3.60 18.46 -5.75
N GLU A 163 2.40 19.00 -5.53
CA GLU A 163 2.19 20.30 -4.89
C GLU A 163 2.57 20.29 -3.40
N SER A 164 2.34 19.15 -2.72
CA SER A 164 2.56 19.02 -1.28
C SER A 164 4.00 18.74 -0.89
N ILE A 165 4.85 18.23 -1.82
CA ILE A 165 6.17 17.73 -1.46
C ILE A 165 7.11 18.80 -0.86
N PHE A 166 6.92 20.06 -1.19
CA PHE A 166 7.69 21.18 -0.66
C PHE A 166 7.01 21.91 0.52
N THR A 167 5.74 21.59 0.81
CA THR A 167 4.96 22.27 1.86
C THR A 167 4.88 21.48 3.15
N VAL A 168 5.01 20.14 3.10
CA VAL A 168 4.99 19.30 4.29
C VAL A 168 6.27 19.44 5.10
N SER A 169 6.20 19.22 6.42
CA SER A 169 7.35 19.28 7.30
C SER A 169 8.42 18.24 6.94
N ASP A 170 9.66 18.49 7.35
CA ASP A 170 10.77 17.56 7.18
C ASP A 170 10.54 16.26 7.96
N ALA A 171 9.95 16.36 9.16
CA ALA A 171 9.59 15.20 9.97
C ALA A 171 8.58 14.28 9.26
N SER A 172 7.54 14.88 8.68
CA SER A 172 6.52 14.15 7.91
C SER A 172 7.12 13.51 6.66
N LEU A 173 7.89 14.26 5.88
CA LEU A 173 8.54 13.73 4.67
C LEU A 173 9.45 12.54 5.00
N TYR A 174 10.35 12.71 5.98
CA TYR A 174 11.26 11.65 6.42
C TYR A 174 10.50 10.40 6.87
N TYR A 175 9.46 10.58 7.68
CA TYR A 175 8.61 9.50 8.16
C TYR A 175 8.03 8.67 7.01
N HIS A 176 7.48 9.33 6.00
CA HIS A 176 6.82 8.65 4.90
C HIS A 176 7.77 8.05 3.87
N VAL A 177 8.90 8.71 3.59
CA VAL A 177 9.91 8.20 2.65
C VAL A 177 10.64 7.00 3.25
N SER A 178 11.10 7.09 4.50
CA SER A 178 11.81 6.01 5.19
C SER A 178 10.97 4.72 5.33
N ARG A 179 9.65 4.84 5.28
CA ARG A 179 8.68 3.71 5.37
C ARG A 179 8.11 3.26 4.04
N ASN A 180 8.58 3.82 2.92
CA ASN A 180 8.05 3.52 1.59
C ASN A 180 6.53 3.76 1.44
N ASN A 181 5.94 4.65 2.22
CA ASN A 181 4.50 4.91 2.20
C ASN A 181 4.05 5.50 0.87
N ILE A 182 4.84 6.44 0.30
CA ILE A 182 4.56 7.07 -0.99
C ILE A 182 4.57 6.02 -2.10
N SER A 183 5.61 5.18 -2.17
CA SER A 183 5.69 4.14 -3.20
C SER A 183 4.58 3.12 -3.10
N ARG A 184 4.17 2.71 -1.88
CA ARG A 184 3.02 1.81 -1.67
C ARG A 184 1.72 2.42 -2.19
N TRP A 185 1.48 3.70 -1.92
CA TRP A 185 0.33 4.43 -2.42
C TRP A 185 0.30 4.51 -3.96
N LEU A 186 1.45 4.66 -4.60
CA LEU A 186 1.59 4.63 -6.05
C LEU A 186 1.38 3.22 -6.64
N TYR A 187 1.84 2.17 -5.94
CA TYR A 187 1.59 0.78 -6.34
C TYR A 187 0.11 0.43 -6.37
N SER A 188 -0.66 0.87 -5.36
CA SER A 188 -2.11 0.63 -5.33
C SER A 188 -2.84 1.26 -6.54
N ARG A 189 -2.24 2.28 -7.15
CA ARG A 189 -2.72 3.03 -8.33
C ARG A 189 -2.12 2.54 -9.65
N ALA A 190 -1.39 1.43 -9.63
CA ALA A 190 -0.70 0.87 -10.81
C ALA A 190 0.31 1.85 -11.47
N MET A 191 0.86 2.79 -10.72
CA MET A 191 1.92 3.71 -11.17
C MET A 191 3.30 3.07 -10.93
N PHE A 192 3.50 1.84 -11.42
CA PHE A 192 4.63 0.99 -11.08
C PHE A 192 6.01 1.61 -11.36
N PRO A 193 6.28 2.24 -12.53
CA PRO A 193 7.61 2.81 -12.77
C PRO A 193 8.00 3.90 -11.76
N LEU A 194 7.04 4.75 -11.40
CA LEU A 194 7.25 5.79 -10.41
C LEU A 194 7.39 5.21 -9.00
N ALA A 195 6.54 4.22 -8.67
CA ALA A 195 6.58 3.54 -7.38
C ALA A 195 7.92 2.83 -7.14
N GLU A 196 8.43 2.09 -8.14
CA GLU A 196 9.73 1.41 -8.08
C GLU A 196 10.89 2.40 -7.94
N PHE A 197 10.85 3.51 -8.67
CA PHE A 197 11.87 4.54 -8.55
C PHE A 197 11.90 5.12 -7.13
N LEU A 198 10.75 5.54 -6.61
CA LEU A 198 10.67 6.15 -5.27
C LEU A 198 10.97 5.17 -4.14
N LYS A 199 10.67 3.87 -4.31
CA LYS A 199 10.98 2.83 -3.33
C LYS A 199 12.47 2.72 -3.03
N ASN A 200 13.32 3.09 -3.97
CA ASN A 200 14.77 3.00 -3.85
C ASN A 200 15.42 4.25 -3.26
N ILE A 201 14.66 5.32 -3.03
CA ILE A 201 15.17 6.52 -2.38
C ILE A 201 15.49 6.17 -0.93
N ARG A 202 16.70 6.49 -0.51
CA ARG A 202 17.17 6.34 0.86
C ARG A 202 17.48 7.72 1.43
N VAL A 203 17.05 7.94 2.65
CA VAL A 203 17.44 9.10 3.44
C VAL A 203 18.35 8.55 4.55
N PRO A 204 19.69 8.65 4.41
CA PRO A 204 20.60 8.04 5.37
C PRO A 204 20.42 8.63 6.76
N ASP A 205 20.31 9.95 6.82
CA ASP A 205 20.18 10.69 8.06
C ASP A 205 19.09 11.76 7.96
N TYR A 206 18.51 12.09 9.11
CA TYR A 206 17.53 13.17 9.21
C TYR A 206 18.29 14.51 9.26
N ASN A 207 18.57 15.06 8.07
CA ASN A 207 19.12 16.42 7.96
C ASN A 207 18.45 17.21 6.82
N GLN A 208 18.39 18.52 6.96
CA GLN A 208 17.68 19.40 6.01
C GLN A 208 18.23 19.33 4.59
N THR A 209 19.54 19.22 4.42
CA THR A 209 20.16 19.21 3.08
C THR A 209 19.79 17.97 2.29
N ASP A 210 19.78 16.80 2.92
CA ASP A 210 19.42 15.56 2.26
C ASP A 210 17.90 15.49 2.01
N LEU A 211 17.09 16.02 2.92
CA LEU A 211 15.64 16.11 2.74
C LEU A 211 15.26 17.07 1.61
N LEU A 212 15.97 18.18 1.42
CA LEU A 212 15.75 19.05 0.27
C LEU A 212 16.04 18.33 -1.06
N LYS A 213 17.16 17.62 -1.15
CA LYS A 213 17.47 16.78 -2.30
C LYS A 213 16.39 15.70 -2.57
N VAL A 214 15.90 15.08 -1.50
CA VAL A 214 14.81 14.09 -1.61
C VAL A 214 13.53 14.71 -2.15
N ARG A 215 13.16 15.93 -1.72
CA ARG A 215 12.03 16.68 -2.27
C ARG A 215 12.20 16.92 -3.77
N GLU A 216 13.37 17.39 -4.18
CA GLU A 216 13.71 17.63 -5.60
C GLU A 216 13.62 16.34 -6.42
N ILE A 217 14.21 15.24 -5.94
CA ILE A 217 14.16 13.93 -6.62
C ILE A 217 12.72 13.44 -6.79
N ILE A 218 11.90 13.52 -5.74
CA ILE A 218 10.50 13.10 -5.82
C ILE A 218 9.72 14.00 -6.79
N PHE A 219 9.89 15.31 -6.69
CA PHE A 219 9.24 16.28 -7.56
C PHE A 219 9.59 16.03 -9.03
N ASP A 220 10.87 15.91 -9.35
CA ASP A 220 11.36 15.69 -10.70
C ASP A 220 10.89 14.33 -11.26
N ALA A 221 10.87 13.30 -10.44
CA ALA A 221 10.35 12.00 -10.83
C ALA A 221 8.86 12.09 -11.21
N ILE A 222 8.06 12.81 -10.43
CA ILE A 222 6.64 13.03 -10.73
C ILE A 222 6.47 13.84 -12.01
N VAL A 223 7.22 14.93 -12.17
CA VAL A 223 7.20 15.77 -13.39
C VAL A 223 7.54 14.95 -14.62
N ASN A 224 8.62 14.16 -14.55
CA ASN A 224 9.05 13.33 -15.66
C ASN A 224 8.04 12.24 -16.00
N TYR A 225 7.49 11.56 -14.99
CA TYR A 225 6.43 10.57 -15.16
C TYR A 225 5.21 11.18 -15.88
N ARG A 226 4.75 12.35 -15.44
CA ARG A 226 3.63 13.07 -16.08
C ARG A 226 3.96 13.51 -17.49
N LYS A 227 5.17 14.02 -17.76
CA LYS A 227 5.61 14.41 -19.13
C LYS A 227 5.59 13.21 -20.07
N ILE A 228 6.10 12.05 -19.65
CA ILE A 228 6.09 10.82 -20.47
C ILE A 228 4.65 10.42 -20.80
N LYS A 229 3.75 10.48 -19.83
CA LYS A 229 2.33 10.16 -20.04
C LYS A 229 1.64 11.14 -20.99
N ASN A 230 1.92 12.44 -20.85
CA ASN A 230 1.34 13.48 -21.69
C ASN A 230 1.84 13.39 -23.15
N ARG A 231 3.10 12.98 -23.40
CA ARG A 231 3.63 12.78 -24.75
C ARG A 231 2.83 11.74 -25.54
N GLY A 232 2.37 10.68 -24.89
CA GLY A 232 1.50 9.69 -25.51
C GLY A 232 0.17 10.29 -26.00
N VAL A 233 -0.42 11.20 -25.24
CA VAL A 233 -1.68 11.89 -25.61
C VAL A 233 -1.44 12.84 -26.78
N VAL A 234 -0.35 13.61 -26.78
CA VAL A 234 -0.02 14.54 -27.88
C VAL A 234 0.26 13.77 -29.19
N ALA A 235 0.91 12.62 -29.13
CA ALA A 235 1.17 11.80 -30.31
C ALA A 235 -0.13 11.25 -30.94
N VAL A 236 -1.13 10.90 -30.15
CA VAL A 236 -2.45 10.45 -30.66
C VAL A 236 -3.18 11.60 -31.34
N PHE A 237 -3.22 12.78 -30.74
CA PHE A 237 -3.86 13.96 -31.35
C PHE A 237 -3.19 14.43 -32.65
N GLN A 238 -1.89 14.25 -32.78
CA GLN A 238 -1.18 14.57 -34.04
C GLN A 238 -1.43 13.56 -35.17
N ARG A 239 -1.73 12.29 -34.80
CA ARG A 239 -2.10 11.25 -35.81
C ARG A 239 -3.46 11.46 -36.41
N ASP A 240 -4.42 11.98 -35.67
CA ASP A 240 -5.80 12.20 -36.15
C ASP A 240 -5.91 13.49 -37.01
N ARG A 241 -4.79 14.22 -37.24
CA ARG A 241 -4.76 15.41 -38.09
C ARG A 241 -4.16 15.16 -39.47
N PHE A 242 -3.79 13.94 -39.77
CA PHE A 242 -3.30 13.48 -41.06
C PHE A 242 -4.14 12.30 -41.56
#